data_c2e0ca082ed494d9a8c3dde6a63ae3d9
#
_entry.id   c2e0ca082ed494d9a8c3dde6a63ae3d9
#
_cell.length_a   1.000
_cell.length_b   1.000
_cell.length_c   1.000
_cell.angle_alpha   90.00
_cell.angle_beta   90.00
_cell.angle_gamma   90.00
#
_symmetry.space_group_name_H-M   'P 1'
#
loop_
_entity.id
_entity.type
_entity.pdbx_description
1 polymer ?
#
loop_
_entity_poly.entity_id
_entity_poly.type
_entity_poly.pdbx_seq_one_letter_code
_entity_poly.pdbx_strand_id
1 'polypeptide(L)'
;MIIMSTSQKETKTLTPQEERVIVQKGTEMPFTGKYYAFWEKGTYVCKRCGAGLYRSENKFEADCGWPSFDEEIPGAVKRLPDTDGMRTEIECANCGAHLGHVFTGEHFTEKDTRHCVNSISMDFIPDKKE
;
A
#
# COMPACT_ATOMS: atom_id res chain seq x y z
N MET A 1 22.89 20.56 9.74
CA MET A 1 22.29 20.25 9.43
C MET A 1 21.87 19.78 8.92
N ILE A 2 21.51 19.64 8.72
CA ILE A 2 20.85 19.37 8.33
C ILE A 2 20.36 18.57 8.11
N ILE A 3 20.07 18.33 8.24
CA ILE A 3 19.50 17.50 8.21
C ILE A 3 18.36 17.40 7.81
N MET A 4 17.90 18.09 7.53
CA MET A 4 16.78 18.13 7.13
C MET A 4 16.35 17.26 6.21
N SER A 5 16.80 16.96 5.32
CA SER A 5 16.35 16.01 4.37
C SER A 5 15.92 14.73 5.01
N THR A 6 16.46 14.40 6.13
CA THR A 6 16.02 13.19 6.79
C THR A 6 14.59 13.28 7.27
N SER A 7 14.10 14.47 7.56
CA SER A 7 12.73 14.57 8.04
C SER A 7 11.75 14.14 6.97
N GLN A 8 12.09 14.28 5.71
CA GLN A 8 11.19 13.84 4.65
C GLN A 8 11.13 12.35 4.54
N LYS A 9 12.15 11.66 5.03
CA LYS A 9 12.15 10.22 5.02
C LYS A 9 12.04 9.65 6.40
N GLU A 10 11.62 10.48 7.32
CA GLU A 10 11.44 10.06 8.68
C GLU A 10 10.44 8.93 8.73
N THR A 11 10.77 7.87 9.42
CA THR A 11 9.92 6.70 9.46
C THR A 11 9.58 6.37 10.90
N LYS A 12 8.42 5.74 11.07
CA LYS A 12 7.98 5.31 12.38
C LYS A 12 8.71 4.05 12.79
N THR A 13 8.81 3.86 14.10
CA THR A 13 9.28 2.60 14.64
C THR A 13 8.22 1.53 14.37
N LEU A 14 8.64 0.43 13.80
CA LEU A 14 7.73 -0.64 13.43
C LEU A 14 7.77 -1.77 14.46
N THR A 15 6.64 -2.44 14.62
CA THR A 15 6.61 -3.67 15.42
C THR A 15 7.32 -4.77 14.64
N PRO A 16 7.73 -5.86 15.31
CA PRO A 16 8.36 -6.97 14.57
C PRO A 16 7.48 -7.51 13.45
N GLN A 17 6.17 -7.56 13.65
CA GLN A 17 5.27 -8.07 12.63
C GLN A 17 5.19 -7.10 11.45
N GLU A 18 5.14 -5.81 11.72
CA GLU A 18 5.15 -4.81 10.66
C GLU A 18 6.45 -4.87 9.90
N GLU A 19 7.55 -5.01 10.59
CA GLU A 19 8.85 -5.06 9.93
C GLU A 19 8.97 -6.28 9.02
N ARG A 20 8.40 -7.40 9.44
CA ARG A 20 8.46 -8.61 8.63
C ARG A 20 7.81 -8.41 7.27
N VAL A 21 6.73 -7.64 7.21
CA VAL A 21 6.05 -7.39 5.95
C VAL A 21 6.64 -6.18 5.22
N ILE A 22 6.82 -5.08 5.93
CA ILE A 22 7.17 -3.80 5.31
C ILE A 22 8.62 -3.74 4.88
N VAL A 23 9.52 -4.28 5.69
CA VAL A 23 10.96 -4.21 5.42
C VAL A 23 11.45 -5.51 4.79
N GLN A 24 11.03 -6.64 5.33
CA GLN A 24 11.53 -7.94 4.88
C GLN A 24 10.67 -8.55 3.78
N LYS A 25 9.66 -7.80 3.31
CA LYS A 25 8.85 -8.16 2.15
C LYS A 25 8.04 -9.44 2.35
N GLY A 26 7.55 -9.64 3.57
CA GLY A 26 6.64 -10.74 3.83
C GLY A 26 5.24 -10.39 3.34
N THR A 27 4.30 -11.30 3.61
CA THR A 27 2.92 -11.13 3.20
C THR A 27 2.02 -11.43 4.40
N GLU A 28 1.04 -10.56 4.65
CA GLU A 28 0.08 -10.86 5.72
C GLU A 28 -0.88 -11.95 5.24
N MET A 29 -1.50 -12.65 6.18
CA MET A 29 -2.45 -13.69 5.82
C MET A 29 -3.68 -13.09 5.17
N PRO A 30 -4.22 -13.74 4.14
CA PRO A 30 -5.41 -13.21 3.47
C PRO A 30 -6.60 -13.15 4.43
N PHE A 31 -7.47 -12.17 4.23
CA PHE A 31 -8.70 -11.96 4.98
C PHE A 31 -8.48 -11.56 6.44
N THR A 32 -7.24 -11.28 6.85
CA THR A 32 -6.96 -10.89 8.24
C THR A 32 -6.65 -9.42 8.39
N GLY A 33 -6.44 -8.70 7.28
CA GLY A 33 -5.99 -7.32 7.34
C GLY A 33 -7.08 -6.37 7.80
N LYS A 34 -6.68 -5.36 8.56
CA LYS A 34 -7.58 -4.38 9.13
C LYS A 34 -8.41 -3.67 8.06
N TYR A 35 -7.81 -3.43 6.90
CA TYR A 35 -8.46 -2.62 5.86
C TYR A 35 -9.08 -3.44 4.76
N TYR A 36 -9.09 -4.76 4.87
CA TYR A 36 -9.67 -5.57 3.82
C TYR A 36 -11.17 -5.27 3.67
N ALA A 37 -11.92 -5.32 4.75
CA ALA A 37 -13.37 -5.09 4.72
C ALA A 37 -13.69 -3.70 5.27
N PHE A 38 -12.92 -2.71 4.87
CA PHE A 38 -12.99 -1.36 5.41
C PHE A 38 -13.30 -0.40 4.26
N TRP A 39 -14.39 0.37 4.39
CA TRP A 39 -14.90 1.15 3.27
C TRP A 39 -15.14 2.64 3.59
N GLU A 40 -14.50 3.17 4.62
CA GLU A 40 -14.61 4.58 4.93
C GLU A 40 -13.91 5.43 3.88
N LYS A 41 -14.34 6.67 3.75
CA LYS A 41 -13.76 7.60 2.80
C LYS A 41 -12.52 8.25 3.38
N GLY A 42 -11.45 8.27 2.63
CA GLY A 42 -10.22 8.88 3.07
C GLY A 42 -9.05 8.45 2.25
N THR A 43 -7.87 8.60 2.85
CA THR A 43 -6.61 8.31 2.20
C THR A 43 -5.87 7.21 2.96
N TYR A 44 -5.38 6.22 2.23
CA TYR A 44 -4.50 5.21 2.78
C TYR A 44 -3.07 5.70 2.63
N VAL A 45 -2.33 5.70 3.72
CA VAL A 45 -0.96 6.24 3.72
C VAL A 45 0.01 5.14 4.12
N CYS A 46 1.29 5.34 3.77
CA CYS A 46 2.33 4.38 4.10
C CYS A 46 2.48 4.29 5.62
N LYS A 47 2.46 3.07 6.13
CA LYS A 47 2.60 2.85 7.57
C LYS A 47 3.93 3.38 8.09
N ARG A 48 4.96 3.27 7.26
CA ARG A 48 6.31 3.60 7.69
C ARG A 48 6.62 5.09 7.60
N CYS A 49 6.20 5.77 6.52
CA CYS A 49 6.59 7.17 6.33
C CYS A 49 5.43 8.13 6.26
N GLY A 50 4.19 7.65 6.15
CA GLY A 50 3.02 8.52 6.15
C GLY A 50 2.65 9.12 4.81
N ALA A 51 3.39 8.80 3.74
CA ALA A 51 3.07 9.35 2.43
C ALA A 51 1.75 8.78 1.92
N GLY A 52 0.94 9.61 1.25
CA GLY A 52 -0.32 9.16 0.68
C GLY A 52 -0.10 8.16 -0.43
N LEU A 53 -0.84 7.06 -0.39
CA LEU A 53 -0.68 5.98 -1.36
C LEU A 53 -1.91 5.78 -2.23
N TYR A 54 -3.08 5.67 -1.60
CA TYR A 54 -4.31 5.34 -2.31
C TYR A 54 -5.48 6.12 -1.73
N ARG A 55 -6.44 6.43 -2.60
CA ARG A 55 -7.69 7.04 -2.16
C ARG A 55 -8.77 5.97 -2.08
N SER A 56 -9.69 6.17 -1.15
CA SER A 56 -10.77 5.20 -0.94
C SER A 56 -11.65 5.00 -2.17
N GLU A 57 -11.78 6.02 -3.01
CA GLU A 57 -12.64 5.87 -4.18
C GLU A 57 -12.04 4.91 -5.21
N ASN A 58 -10.78 4.56 -5.08
CA ASN A 58 -10.16 3.60 -5.98
C ASN A 58 -10.09 2.19 -5.39
N LYS A 59 -10.63 2.01 -4.19
CA LYS A 59 -10.68 0.70 -3.56
C LYS A 59 -11.87 -0.07 -4.07
N PHE A 60 -11.68 -1.35 -4.37
CA PHE A 60 -12.79 -2.18 -4.86
C PHE A 60 -12.68 -3.58 -4.28
N GLU A 61 -13.80 -4.30 -4.37
CA GLU A 61 -13.90 -5.66 -3.83
C GLU A 61 -13.37 -6.66 -4.85
N ALA A 62 -12.25 -7.28 -4.56
CA ALA A 62 -11.68 -8.29 -5.45
C ALA A 62 -11.78 -9.70 -4.88
N ASP A 63 -12.23 -9.81 -3.62
CA ASP A 63 -12.42 -11.11 -2.96
C ASP A 63 -11.15 -11.94 -2.94
N CYS A 64 -10.01 -11.26 -2.88
CA CYS A 64 -8.72 -11.94 -2.90
C CYS A 64 -8.10 -12.07 -1.51
N GLY A 65 -8.68 -11.42 -0.52
CA GLY A 65 -8.17 -11.50 0.85
C GLY A 65 -7.30 -10.32 1.27
N TRP A 66 -7.01 -9.41 0.36
CA TRP A 66 -6.23 -8.20 0.65
C TRP A 66 -6.93 -6.98 0.06
N PRO A 67 -6.73 -5.80 0.66
CA PRO A 67 -7.26 -4.57 0.07
C PRO A 67 -6.77 -4.40 -1.36
N SER A 68 -7.68 -4.01 -2.25
CA SER A 68 -7.36 -3.89 -3.67
C SER A 68 -7.76 -2.52 -4.18
N PHE A 69 -6.87 -1.92 -4.99
CA PHE A 69 -7.07 -0.59 -5.54
C PHE A 69 -6.77 -0.63 -7.03
N ASP A 70 -7.51 0.13 -7.82
CA ASP A 70 -7.27 0.12 -9.27
C ASP A 70 -6.39 1.29 -9.73
N GLU A 71 -6.00 2.17 -8.81
CA GLU A 71 -5.12 3.28 -9.17
C GLU A 71 -4.50 3.85 -7.91
N GLU A 72 -3.24 4.21 -7.99
CA GLU A 72 -2.53 4.85 -6.88
C GLU A 72 -2.59 6.36 -7.03
N ILE A 73 -2.27 7.09 -5.96
CA ILE A 73 -2.06 8.52 -6.05
C ILE A 73 -0.84 8.75 -6.94
N PRO A 74 -0.91 9.66 -7.92
CA PRO A 74 0.20 9.84 -8.85
C PRO A 74 1.54 10.02 -8.16
N GLY A 75 2.52 9.22 -8.57
CA GLY A 75 3.86 9.28 -8.02
C GLY A 75 4.06 8.60 -6.68
N ALA A 76 3.02 8.02 -6.11
CA ALA A 76 3.08 7.47 -4.75
C ALA A 76 3.73 6.10 -4.67
N VAL A 77 3.67 5.33 -5.75
CA VAL A 77 4.05 3.92 -5.73
C VAL A 77 5.00 3.64 -6.89
N LYS A 78 6.01 2.82 -6.64
CA LYS A 78 6.88 2.38 -7.72
C LYS A 78 6.74 0.88 -7.92
N ARG A 79 6.94 0.45 -9.15
CA ARG A 79 6.80 -0.95 -9.53
C ARG A 79 8.16 -1.53 -9.83
N LEU A 80 8.37 -2.78 -9.36
CA LEU A 80 9.64 -3.47 -9.56
C LEU A 80 9.36 -4.91 -9.90
N PRO A 81 10.23 -5.54 -10.72
CA PRO A 81 10.07 -6.97 -10.93
C PRO A 81 10.32 -7.69 -9.62
N ASP A 82 9.45 -8.68 -9.33
CA ASP A 82 9.64 -9.50 -8.15
C ASP A 82 10.78 -10.49 -8.41
N THR A 83 11.41 -10.93 -7.33
CA THR A 83 12.52 -11.89 -7.46
C THR A 83 12.05 -13.22 -8.02
N ASP A 84 10.75 -13.52 -7.96
CA ASP A 84 10.24 -14.76 -8.55
C ASP A 84 10.16 -14.68 -10.08
N GLY A 85 10.40 -13.50 -10.65
CA GLY A 85 10.43 -13.34 -12.10
C GLY A 85 9.07 -13.32 -12.76
N MET A 86 7.98 -13.36 -11.99
CA MET A 86 6.64 -13.46 -12.56
C MET A 86 5.72 -12.32 -12.13
N ARG A 87 5.85 -11.86 -10.90
CA ARG A 87 4.97 -10.82 -10.38
C ARG A 87 5.67 -9.48 -10.39
N THR A 88 4.87 -8.42 -10.27
CA THR A 88 5.40 -7.07 -10.14
C THR A 88 5.16 -6.59 -8.72
N GLU A 89 6.23 -6.31 -8.03
CA GLU A 89 6.17 -5.81 -6.66
C GLU A 89 5.87 -4.31 -6.67
N ILE A 90 5.15 -3.82 -5.66
CA ILE A 90 4.95 -2.39 -5.48
C ILE A 90 5.49 -1.96 -4.14
N GLU A 91 6.13 -0.79 -4.14
CA GLU A 91 6.74 -0.21 -2.96
C GLU A 91 6.35 1.25 -2.85
N CYS A 92 6.38 1.77 -1.63
CA CYS A 92 6.19 3.20 -1.41
C CYS A 92 7.31 3.97 -2.11
N ALA A 93 6.96 4.88 -3.00
CA ALA A 93 7.96 5.62 -3.75
C ALA A 93 8.79 6.52 -2.85
N ASN A 94 8.25 6.90 -1.70
CA ASN A 94 8.95 7.81 -0.79
C ASN A 94 9.99 7.11 0.08
N CYS A 95 9.65 5.94 0.65
CA CYS A 95 10.55 5.31 1.61
C CYS A 95 10.97 3.89 1.25
N GLY A 96 10.39 3.31 0.18
CA GLY A 96 10.75 1.96 -0.23
C GLY A 96 10.06 0.85 0.54
N ALA A 97 9.07 1.18 1.38
CA ALA A 97 8.36 0.15 2.13
C ALA A 97 7.63 -0.79 1.19
N HIS A 98 7.71 -2.08 1.46
CA HIS A 98 7.02 -3.09 0.66
C HIS A 98 5.51 -2.97 0.87
N LEU A 99 4.75 -2.85 -0.20
CA LEU A 99 3.30 -2.73 -0.13
C LEU A 99 2.62 -4.02 -0.53
N GLY A 100 3.03 -4.62 -1.62
CA GLY A 100 2.39 -5.81 -2.14
C GLY A 100 2.76 -6.01 -3.59
N HIS A 101 1.76 -6.30 -4.42
CA HIS A 101 1.96 -6.58 -5.84
C HIS A 101 0.86 -5.96 -6.67
N VAL A 102 1.14 -5.70 -7.94
CA VAL A 102 0.15 -5.15 -8.86
C VAL A 102 -0.08 -6.14 -9.99
N PHE A 103 -1.33 -6.31 -10.37
CA PHE A 103 -1.74 -7.23 -11.42
C PHE A 103 -2.56 -6.49 -12.47
N THR A 104 -2.46 -6.91 -13.72
CA THR A 104 -3.25 -6.35 -14.81
C THR A 104 -3.86 -7.50 -15.60
N GLY A 105 -4.89 -7.19 -16.39
CA GLY A 105 -5.52 -8.19 -17.26
C GLY A 105 -6.60 -8.99 -16.60
N GLU A 106 -6.99 -8.66 -15.38
CA GLU A 106 -8.00 -9.41 -14.66
C GLU A 106 -9.41 -8.85 -14.87
N HIS A 107 -9.50 -7.61 -15.38
CA HIS A 107 -10.76 -6.98 -15.77
C HIS A 107 -11.75 -6.77 -14.63
N PHE A 108 -11.24 -6.44 -13.43
CA PHE A 108 -12.14 -6.10 -12.32
C PHE A 108 -12.77 -4.72 -12.51
N THR A 109 -12.02 -3.75 -13.02
CA THR A 109 -12.52 -2.40 -13.27
C THR A 109 -12.07 -1.97 -14.65
N GLU A 110 -12.54 -0.79 -15.07
CA GLU A 110 -12.15 -0.26 -16.37
C GLU A 110 -10.65 -0.01 -16.48
N LYS A 111 -10.00 0.22 -15.34
CA LYS A 111 -8.56 0.48 -15.35
C LYS A 111 -7.74 -0.80 -15.48
N ASP A 112 -8.40 -1.94 -15.36
CA ASP A 112 -7.77 -3.25 -15.57
C ASP A 112 -6.47 -3.40 -14.76
N THR A 113 -6.45 -2.82 -13.58
CA THR A 113 -5.27 -2.82 -12.72
C THR A 113 -5.72 -3.11 -11.30
N ARG A 114 -5.00 -4.00 -10.62
CA ARG A 114 -5.30 -4.29 -9.24
C ARG A 114 -4.02 -4.24 -8.42
N HIS A 115 -3.91 -3.21 -7.58
CA HIS A 115 -2.86 -3.13 -6.57
C HIS A 115 -3.33 -3.92 -5.37
N CYS A 116 -2.67 -5.02 -5.09
CA CYS A 116 -2.99 -5.89 -3.97
C CYS A 116 -2.04 -5.51 -2.84
N VAL A 117 -2.56 -4.90 -1.78
CA VAL A 117 -1.73 -4.25 -0.77
C VAL A 117 -1.95 -4.89 0.59
N ASN A 118 -0.87 -5.14 1.31
CA ASN A 118 -0.96 -5.64 2.68
C ASN A 118 -1.52 -4.55 3.58
N SER A 119 -2.59 -4.86 4.32
CA SER A 119 -3.17 -3.88 5.25
C SER A 119 -2.13 -3.36 6.23
N ILE A 120 -1.27 -4.23 6.70
CA ILE A 120 -0.27 -3.86 7.70
C ILE A 120 0.73 -2.84 7.17
N SER A 121 0.81 -2.68 5.85
CA SER A 121 1.71 -1.70 5.24
C SER A 121 1.10 -0.31 5.18
N MET A 122 -0.15 -0.15 5.62
CA MET A 122 -0.87 1.12 5.49
C MET A 122 -1.48 1.57 6.80
N ASP A 123 -1.69 2.89 6.89
CA ASP A 123 -2.58 3.51 7.86
C ASP A 123 -3.66 4.23 7.07
N PHE A 124 -4.69 4.70 7.77
CA PHE A 124 -5.82 5.34 7.13
C PHE A 124 -6.10 6.69 7.77
N ILE A 125 -6.28 7.70 6.94
CA ILE A 125 -6.64 9.04 7.40
C ILE A 125 -7.99 9.37 6.78
N PRO A 126 -9.06 9.49 7.61
CA PRO A 126 -10.38 9.76 7.07
C PRO A 126 -10.47 11.18 6.50
N ASP A 127 -11.33 11.35 5.51
CA ASP A 127 -11.60 12.68 4.97
C ASP A 127 -12.28 13.50 6.05
N LYS A 128 -12.00 14.81 6.02
CA LYS A 128 -12.64 15.68 6.98
C LYS A 128 -14.11 15.81 6.67
N LYS A 129 -14.89 15.92 7.73
CA LYS A 129 -16.29 16.22 7.59
C LYS A 129 -16.51 17.69 7.78
N GLU A 130 -17.46 18.23 7.06
CA GLU A 130 -17.78 19.65 7.14
C GLU A 130 -19.00 19.93 7.97
#